data_bf405dfabc7d81ffbb8315d360b1fefa
#
_entry.id   bf405dfabc7d81ffbb8315d360b1fefa
#
_cell.length_a   1.000
_cell.length_b   1.000
_cell.length_c   1.000
_cell.angle_alpha   90.00
_cell.angle_beta   90.00
_cell.angle_gamma   90.00
#
_symmetry.space_group_name_H-M   'P 1'
#
loop_
_entity.id
_entity.type
_entity.pdbx_description
1 polymer ?
#
loop_
_entity_poly.entity_id
_entity_poly.type
_entity_poly.pdbx_seq_one_letter_code
_entity_poly.pdbx_strand_id
1 'polypeptide(L)'
;TGAIIARKLHDAGVTMTWDAFYNLMLDLANTGGEPAIQFGNFRLQEEMSAQAALNALLDPSNKITNDLYIPEGARNFEIFEIIATTLEIPIEEVQAAAADPAAFGVANPVGTLEGYLAPDTYHLDGTEDVTMVLQRLVDMTVSRLEQLGVPQEDWHRVLTMASVVQR
;
A
#
# COMPACT_ATOMS: atom_id res chain seq x y z
N THR A 1 2.99 -10.81 16.37
CA THR A 1 3.67 -11.59 17.38
C THR A 1 4.01 -12.96 16.81
N GLY A 2 5.09 -13.58 17.28
CA GLY A 2 5.72 -14.75 16.69
C GLY A 2 4.80 -15.94 16.35
N ALA A 3 3.77 -16.18 17.17
CA ALA A 3 2.81 -17.26 16.93
C ALA A 3 1.96 -17.06 15.65
N ILE A 4 1.61 -15.82 15.32
CA ILE A 4 0.83 -15.51 14.11
C ILE A 4 1.71 -15.71 12.87
N ILE A 5 2.96 -15.29 12.93
CA ILE A 5 3.93 -15.46 11.85
C ILE A 5 4.19 -16.96 11.63
N ALA A 6 4.44 -17.72 12.69
CA ALA A 6 4.66 -19.15 12.62
C ALA A 6 3.50 -19.90 11.94
N ARG A 7 2.25 -19.56 12.25
CA ARG A 7 1.08 -20.14 11.59
C ARG A 7 1.00 -19.78 10.11
N LYS A 8 1.17 -18.51 9.78
CA LYS A 8 1.14 -18.07 8.38
C LYS A 8 2.22 -18.73 7.53
N LEU A 9 3.43 -18.92 8.07
CA LEU A 9 4.52 -19.62 7.37
C LEU A 9 4.21 -21.10 7.14
N HIS A 10 3.62 -21.76 8.13
CA HIS A 10 3.18 -23.15 8.01
C HIS A 10 2.02 -23.30 7.01
N ASP A 11 0.99 -22.46 7.11
CA ASP A 11 -0.19 -22.48 6.23
C ASP A 11 0.18 -22.17 4.77
N ALA A 12 1.23 -21.38 4.55
CA ALA A 12 1.80 -21.10 3.23
C ALA A 12 2.80 -22.17 2.75
N GLY A 13 3.02 -23.27 3.49
CA GLY A 13 3.97 -24.32 3.12
C GLY A 13 5.45 -23.94 3.22
N VAL A 14 5.76 -22.77 3.79
CA VAL A 14 7.14 -22.29 3.95
C VAL A 14 7.90 -23.11 4.99
N THR A 15 7.26 -23.46 6.11
CA THR A 15 7.86 -24.32 7.15
C THR A 15 7.07 -25.61 7.30
N MET A 16 7.78 -26.72 7.50
CA MET A 16 7.16 -28.05 7.64
C MET A 16 6.27 -28.16 8.88
N THR A 17 6.62 -27.44 9.95
CA THR A 17 5.84 -27.39 11.20
C THR A 17 5.81 -25.97 11.74
N TRP A 18 4.70 -25.55 12.32
CA TRP A 18 4.60 -24.22 12.94
C TRP A 18 5.42 -24.12 14.23
N ASP A 19 5.56 -25.24 14.97
CA ASP A 19 6.30 -25.33 16.24
C ASP A 19 7.78 -24.96 16.08
N ALA A 20 8.41 -25.39 14.98
CA ALA A 20 9.83 -25.14 14.76
C ALA A 20 10.14 -23.64 14.69
N PHE A 21 9.34 -22.88 13.96
CA PHE A 21 9.52 -21.41 13.87
C PHE A 21 9.09 -20.71 15.17
N TYR A 22 8.01 -21.16 15.78
CA TYR A 22 7.53 -20.60 17.04
C TYR A 22 8.55 -20.76 18.17
N ASN A 23 9.13 -21.96 18.34
CA ASN A 23 10.16 -22.22 19.34
C ASN A 23 11.42 -21.39 19.08
N LEU A 24 11.85 -21.24 17.84
CA LEU A 24 12.96 -20.35 17.48
C LEU A 24 12.71 -18.89 17.92
N MET A 25 11.49 -18.39 17.68
CA MET A 25 11.11 -17.04 18.10
C MET A 25 11.08 -16.90 19.64
N LEU A 26 10.62 -17.94 20.36
CA LEU A 26 10.64 -17.96 21.83
C LEU A 26 12.07 -17.95 22.37
N ASP A 27 12.97 -18.74 21.81
CA ASP A 27 14.37 -18.82 22.22
C ASP A 27 15.06 -17.47 22.02
N LEU A 28 14.81 -16.80 20.90
CA LEU A 28 15.33 -15.47 20.62
C LEU A 28 14.78 -14.42 21.59
N ALA A 29 13.48 -14.44 21.87
CA ALA A 29 12.86 -13.52 22.83
C ALA A 29 13.43 -13.72 24.25
N ASN A 30 13.69 -14.96 24.67
CA ASN A 30 14.27 -15.29 25.97
C ASN A 30 15.75 -14.85 26.10
N THR A 31 16.48 -14.79 24.99
CA THR A 31 17.87 -14.35 24.94
C THR A 31 18.03 -12.84 24.70
N GLY A 32 16.92 -12.09 24.65
CA GLY A 32 16.91 -10.63 24.45
C GLY A 32 17.14 -10.16 23.02
N GLY A 33 17.01 -11.08 22.05
CA GLY A 33 17.22 -10.82 20.62
C GLY A 33 15.97 -10.98 19.78
N GLU A 34 14.79 -10.44 20.19
CA GLU A 34 13.58 -10.54 19.38
C GLU A 34 13.80 -9.83 18.03
N PRO A 35 13.76 -10.57 16.91
CA PRO A 35 14.02 -9.98 15.59
C PRO A 35 12.89 -9.06 15.16
N ALA A 36 13.24 -7.88 14.66
CA ALA A 36 12.28 -6.91 14.12
C ALA A 36 11.84 -7.33 12.71
N ILE A 37 10.94 -8.31 12.62
CA ILE A 37 10.33 -8.70 11.35
C ILE A 37 9.37 -7.58 10.90
N GLN A 38 9.62 -7.02 9.71
CA GLN A 38 8.78 -5.97 9.14
C GLN A 38 7.44 -6.56 8.65
N PHE A 39 6.40 -5.71 8.65
CA PHE A 39 5.14 -6.05 7.99
C PHE A 39 5.31 -6.00 6.47
N GLY A 40 4.54 -6.83 5.74
CA GLY A 40 4.52 -6.86 4.29
C GLY A 40 4.48 -8.27 3.72
N ASN A 41 4.49 -8.37 2.40
CA ASN A 41 4.60 -9.62 1.67
C ASN A 41 6.07 -9.95 1.39
N PHE A 42 6.41 -11.22 1.51
CA PHE A 42 7.79 -11.70 1.31
C PHE A 42 7.80 -12.85 0.31
N ARG A 43 8.82 -12.86 -0.54
CA ARG A 43 9.12 -14.01 -1.40
C ARG A 43 9.92 -15.02 -0.60
N LEU A 44 9.29 -16.13 -0.26
CA LEU A 44 9.89 -17.22 0.49
C LEU A 44 9.82 -18.52 -0.33
N GLN A 45 10.69 -19.47 -0.01
CA GLN A 45 10.67 -20.80 -0.62
C GLN A 45 9.83 -21.75 0.24
N GLU A 46 9.28 -22.78 -0.38
CA GLU A 46 8.61 -23.86 0.34
C GLU A 46 9.64 -24.74 1.06
N GLU A 47 9.20 -25.42 2.12
CA GLU A 47 9.99 -26.39 2.89
C GLU A 47 11.32 -25.84 3.48
N MET A 48 11.33 -24.56 3.85
CA MET A 48 12.48 -23.95 4.53
C MET A 48 12.60 -24.42 5.97
N SER A 49 13.83 -24.49 6.48
CA SER A 49 14.03 -24.59 7.93
C SER A 49 13.58 -23.31 8.64
N ALA A 50 13.21 -23.39 9.92
CA ALA A 50 12.80 -22.22 10.72
C ALA A 50 13.85 -21.09 10.69
N GLN A 51 15.14 -21.45 10.80
CA GLN A 51 16.22 -20.48 10.74
C GLN A 51 16.38 -19.83 9.36
N ALA A 52 16.22 -20.62 8.28
CA ALA A 52 16.28 -20.11 6.92
C ALA A 52 15.10 -19.17 6.62
N ALA A 53 13.89 -19.53 7.08
CA ALA A 53 12.70 -18.70 6.96
C ALA A 53 12.85 -17.38 7.75
N LEU A 54 13.41 -17.43 8.95
CA LEU A 54 13.69 -16.21 9.73
C LEU A 54 14.71 -15.30 9.01
N ASN A 55 15.81 -15.85 8.53
CA ASN A 55 16.82 -15.09 7.80
C ASN A 55 16.22 -14.45 6.53
N ALA A 56 15.37 -15.19 5.82
CA ALA A 56 14.70 -14.68 4.63
C ALA A 56 13.69 -13.56 4.94
N LEU A 57 13.00 -13.59 6.09
CA LEU A 57 12.12 -12.53 6.56
C LEU A 57 12.87 -11.27 7.03
N LEU A 58 14.12 -11.43 7.44
CA LEU A 58 14.98 -10.31 7.85
C LEU A 58 15.76 -9.69 6.68
N ASP A 59 15.81 -10.36 5.53
CA ASP A 59 16.47 -9.86 4.32
C ASP A 59 15.51 -8.94 3.54
N PRO A 60 15.82 -7.63 3.43
CA PRO A 60 14.97 -6.69 2.70
C PRO A 60 14.77 -7.03 1.23
N SER A 61 15.69 -7.78 0.62
CA SER A 61 15.59 -8.18 -0.80
C SER A 61 14.47 -9.18 -1.07
N ASN A 62 13.99 -9.88 -0.04
CA ASN A 62 12.86 -10.81 -0.13
C ASN A 62 11.51 -10.11 0.09
N LYS A 63 11.50 -8.85 0.55
CA LYS A 63 10.26 -8.09 0.69
C LYS A 63 9.76 -7.70 -0.70
N ILE A 64 8.51 -8.07 -0.99
CA ILE A 64 7.83 -7.68 -2.22
C ILE A 64 7.35 -6.24 -2.02
N THR A 65 7.93 -5.31 -2.75
CA THR A 65 7.47 -3.92 -2.83
C THR A 65 7.03 -3.67 -4.26
N ASN A 66 5.80 -3.20 -4.43
CA ASN A 66 5.30 -2.77 -5.72
C ASN A 66 5.31 -1.24 -5.72
N ASP A 67 6.05 -0.64 -6.63
CA ASP A 67 6.07 0.82 -6.79
C ASP A 67 4.92 1.22 -7.72
N LEU A 68 4.00 2.01 -7.20
CA LEU A 68 2.92 2.63 -7.97
C LEU A 68 3.39 4.02 -8.40
N TYR A 69 3.75 4.15 -9.68
CA TYR A 69 4.12 5.44 -10.26
C TYR A 69 2.93 6.10 -10.95
N ILE A 70 2.51 7.25 -10.44
CA ILE A 70 1.47 8.09 -11.04
C ILE A 70 2.14 9.28 -11.72
N PRO A 71 2.10 9.36 -13.06
CA PRO A 71 2.73 10.46 -13.79
C PRO A 71 1.95 11.77 -13.62
N GLU A 72 2.67 12.88 -13.73
CA GLU A 72 2.05 14.21 -13.75
C GLU A 72 1.12 14.38 -14.96
N GLY A 73 -0.04 15.00 -14.74
CA GLY A 73 -1.04 15.25 -15.78
C GLY A 73 -1.87 14.03 -16.19
N ALA A 74 -1.69 12.88 -15.54
CA ALA A 74 -2.53 11.72 -15.77
C ALA A 74 -4.00 11.99 -15.38
N ARG A 75 -4.92 11.47 -16.18
CA ARG A 75 -6.36 11.52 -15.91
C ARG A 75 -6.78 10.34 -15.05
N ASN A 76 -7.92 10.45 -14.36
CA ASN A 76 -8.44 9.40 -13.50
C ASN A 76 -8.45 8.02 -14.15
N PHE A 77 -8.88 7.90 -15.42
CA PHE A 77 -8.96 6.60 -16.06
C PHE A 77 -7.57 5.96 -16.26
N GLU A 78 -6.53 6.77 -16.56
CA GLU A 78 -5.14 6.32 -16.70
C GLU A 78 -4.59 5.90 -15.33
N ILE A 79 -4.90 6.68 -14.29
CA ILE A 79 -4.51 6.36 -12.91
C ILE A 79 -5.17 5.03 -12.47
N PHE A 80 -6.46 4.83 -12.78
CA PHE A 80 -7.17 3.59 -12.44
C PHE A 80 -6.58 2.37 -13.16
N GLU A 81 -6.17 2.50 -14.43
CA GLU A 81 -5.46 1.44 -15.15
C GLU A 81 -4.10 1.10 -14.51
N ILE A 82 -3.35 2.13 -14.08
CA ILE A 82 -2.08 1.94 -13.39
C ILE A 82 -2.30 1.23 -12.05
N ILE A 83 -3.27 1.66 -11.24
CA ILE A 83 -3.60 1.02 -9.95
C ILE A 83 -4.04 -0.43 -10.17
N ALA A 84 -4.97 -0.67 -11.11
CA ALA A 84 -5.47 -2.01 -11.43
C ALA A 84 -4.34 -2.96 -11.83
N THR A 85 -3.41 -2.49 -12.67
CA THR A 85 -2.24 -3.25 -13.10
C THR A 85 -1.27 -3.53 -11.95
N THR A 86 -1.00 -2.53 -11.11
CA THR A 86 -0.04 -2.65 -9.99
C THR A 86 -0.57 -3.58 -8.89
N LEU A 87 -1.88 -3.53 -8.60
CA LEU A 87 -2.52 -4.38 -7.60
C LEU A 87 -2.98 -5.73 -8.16
N GLU A 88 -2.86 -5.95 -9.48
CA GLU A 88 -3.34 -7.16 -10.19
C GLU A 88 -4.85 -7.44 -9.97
N ILE A 89 -5.67 -6.37 -9.98
CA ILE A 89 -7.13 -6.43 -9.79
C ILE A 89 -7.88 -5.92 -11.03
N PRO A 90 -9.16 -6.26 -11.21
CA PRO A 90 -9.98 -5.71 -12.28
C PRO A 90 -10.14 -4.18 -12.14
N ILE A 91 -10.12 -3.45 -13.26
CA ILE A 91 -10.30 -1.98 -13.26
C ILE A 91 -11.65 -1.56 -12.68
N GLU A 92 -12.67 -2.39 -12.84
CA GLU A 92 -14.02 -2.17 -12.31
C GLU A 92 -14.02 -2.08 -10.78
N GLU A 93 -13.12 -2.79 -10.11
CA GLU A 93 -12.94 -2.73 -8.66
C GLU A 93 -12.37 -1.39 -8.23
N VAL A 94 -11.38 -0.87 -8.97
CA VAL A 94 -10.82 0.47 -8.72
C VAL A 94 -11.89 1.54 -8.95
N GLN A 95 -12.67 1.44 -10.04
CA GLN A 95 -13.74 2.38 -10.34
C GLN A 95 -14.85 2.35 -9.29
N ALA A 96 -15.22 1.17 -8.80
CA ALA A 96 -16.21 1.02 -7.74
C ALA A 96 -15.73 1.63 -6.42
N ALA A 97 -14.46 1.42 -6.05
CA ALA A 97 -13.86 2.02 -4.86
C ALA A 97 -13.80 3.56 -4.95
N ALA A 98 -13.53 4.10 -6.16
CA ALA A 98 -13.42 5.53 -6.41
C ALA A 98 -14.76 6.25 -6.64
N ALA A 99 -15.89 5.53 -6.61
CA ALA A 99 -17.21 6.06 -7.00
C ALA A 99 -17.78 7.11 -6.01
N ASP A 100 -17.34 7.09 -4.75
CA ASP A 100 -17.77 8.04 -3.72
C ASP A 100 -16.59 8.88 -3.20
N PRO A 101 -16.34 10.08 -3.73
CA PRO A 101 -15.29 10.98 -3.26
C PRO A 101 -15.45 11.39 -1.79
N ALA A 102 -16.68 11.42 -1.26
CA ALA A 102 -16.91 11.81 0.12
C ALA A 102 -16.35 10.76 1.11
N ALA A 103 -16.25 9.49 0.70
CA ALA A 103 -15.61 8.45 1.50
C ALA A 103 -14.12 8.74 1.75
N PHE A 104 -13.47 9.53 0.88
CA PHE A 104 -12.08 9.97 0.98
C PHE A 104 -11.92 11.38 1.60
N GLY A 105 -13.00 11.93 2.16
CA GLY A 105 -12.98 13.24 2.82
C GLY A 105 -12.93 14.44 1.87
N VAL A 106 -13.19 14.25 0.58
CA VAL A 106 -13.19 15.34 -0.41
C VAL A 106 -14.59 15.62 -0.94
N ALA A 107 -14.98 16.90 -0.91
CA ALA A 107 -16.23 17.39 -1.47
C ALA A 107 -15.98 17.86 -2.91
N ASN A 108 -16.16 16.97 -3.89
CA ASN A 108 -16.07 17.32 -5.29
C ASN A 108 -17.47 17.47 -5.89
N PRO A 109 -17.87 18.70 -6.38
CA PRO A 109 -19.19 18.91 -6.99
C PRO A 109 -19.47 18.06 -8.22
N VAL A 110 -18.41 17.57 -8.89
CA VAL A 110 -18.52 16.71 -10.08
C VAL A 110 -18.70 15.24 -9.72
N GLY A 111 -18.54 14.87 -8.43
CA GLY A 111 -18.72 13.51 -7.93
C GLY A 111 -17.62 12.53 -8.40
N THR A 112 -16.40 13.00 -8.63
CA THR A 112 -15.25 12.19 -9.03
C THR A 112 -14.01 12.56 -8.23
N LEU A 113 -12.98 11.71 -8.24
CA LEU A 113 -11.67 12.01 -7.66
C LEU A 113 -10.73 12.75 -8.64
N GLU A 114 -11.27 13.26 -9.78
CA GLU A 114 -10.46 13.99 -10.77
C GLU A 114 -9.76 15.20 -10.15
N GLY A 115 -8.44 15.26 -10.31
CA GLY A 115 -7.57 16.29 -9.72
C GLY A 115 -7.15 16.04 -8.27
N TYR A 116 -7.76 15.06 -7.58
CA TYR A 116 -7.40 14.72 -6.19
C TYR A 116 -6.42 13.56 -6.05
N LEU A 117 -6.10 12.86 -7.13
CA LEU A 117 -5.13 11.77 -7.12
C LEU A 117 -3.74 12.32 -7.43
N ALA A 118 -2.91 12.49 -6.41
CA ALA A 118 -1.61 13.13 -6.54
C ALA A 118 -0.63 12.34 -7.40
N PRO A 119 0.08 12.99 -8.35
CA PRO A 119 1.20 12.38 -9.05
C PRO A 119 2.38 12.22 -8.07
N ASP A 120 2.90 10.99 -7.96
CA ASP A 120 4.08 10.64 -7.17
C ASP A 120 4.45 9.17 -7.38
N THR A 121 5.53 8.72 -6.74
CA THR A 121 5.87 7.29 -6.63
C THR A 121 5.51 6.79 -5.24
N TYR A 122 4.55 5.87 -5.18
CA TYR A 122 4.07 5.29 -3.94
C TYR A 122 4.64 3.89 -3.75
N HIS A 123 5.43 3.70 -2.71
CA HIS A 123 5.94 2.38 -2.33
C HIS A 123 4.84 1.60 -1.60
N LEU A 124 4.36 0.52 -2.22
CA LEU A 124 3.36 -0.38 -1.66
C LEU A 124 4.07 -1.61 -1.09
N ASP A 125 3.68 -2.04 0.10
CA ASP A 125 4.26 -3.23 0.73
C ASP A 125 3.45 -4.51 0.45
N GLY A 126 2.41 -4.41 -0.38
CA GLY A 126 1.57 -5.50 -0.82
C GLY A 126 0.50 -5.91 0.22
N THR A 127 0.27 -5.10 1.25
CA THR A 127 -0.82 -5.28 2.23
C THR A 127 -1.98 -4.32 1.99
N GLU A 128 -1.77 -3.30 1.16
CA GLU A 128 -2.76 -2.27 0.86
C GLU A 128 -3.83 -2.81 -0.09
N ASP A 129 -5.08 -2.54 0.25
CA ASP A 129 -6.21 -2.68 -0.67
C ASP A 129 -6.37 -1.42 -1.55
N VAL A 130 -7.24 -1.50 -2.54
CA VAL A 130 -7.50 -0.41 -3.48
C VAL A 130 -7.97 0.88 -2.78
N THR A 131 -8.76 0.77 -1.71
CA THR A 131 -9.26 1.92 -0.96
C THR A 131 -8.14 2.62 -0.21
N MET A 132 -7.23 1.85 0.40
CA MET A 132 -6.03 2.40 1.07
C MET A 132 -5.11 3.11 0.08
N VAL A 133 -4.92 2.55 -1.10
CA VAL A 133 -4.11 3.18 -2.16
C VAL A 133 -4.75 4.49 -2.60
N LEU A 134 -6.05 4.50 -2.94
CA LEU A 134 -6.76 5.73 -3.33
C LEU A 134 -6.71 6.79 -2.22
N GLN A 135 -6.90 6.39 -0.95
CA GLN A 135 -6.79 7.29 0.19
C GLN A 135 -5.41 7.97 0.25
N ARG A 136 -4.32 7.20 0.09
CA ARG A 136 -2.95 7.78 0.08
C ARG A 136 -2.76 8.82 -1.02
N LEU A 137 -3.30 8.58 -2.22
CA LEU A 137 -3.21 9.53 -3.32
C LEU A 137 -3.98 10.82 -3.00
N VAL A 138 -5.18 10.69 -2.42
CA VAL A 138 -6.00 11.83 -1.99
C VAL A 138 -5.34 12.59 -0.84
N ASP A 139 -4.86 11.90 0.19
CA ASP A 139 -4.21 12.51 1.35
C ASP A 139 -2.99 13.34 0.94
N MET A 140 -2.22 12.88 -0.04
CA MET A 140 -1.09 13.64 -0.58
C MET A 140 -1.55 14.95 -1.22
N THR A 141 -2.62 14.94 -2.00
CA THR A 141 -3.18 16.17 -2.59
C THR A 141 -3.72 17.09 -1.50
N VAL A 142 -4.49 16.58 -0.56
CA VAL A 142 -5.04 17.35 0.56
C VAL A 142 -3.92 17.99 1.38
N SER A 143 -2.90 17.22 1.74
CA SER A 143 -1.73 17.73 2.47
C SER A 143 -1.03 18.87 1.74
N ARG A 144 -0.87 18.77 0.40
CA ARG A 144 -0.29 19.85 -0.41
C ARG A 144 -1.16 21.12 -0.39
N LEU A 145 -2.49 20.97 -0.51
CA LEU A 145 -3.43 22.09 -0.44
C LEU A 145 -3.42 22.78 0.93
N GLU A 146 -3.38 22.00 2.00
CA GLU A 146 -3.29 22.50 3.38
C GLU A 146 -1.97 23.25 3.63
N GLN A 147 -0.85 22.70 3.16
CA GLN A 147 0.47 23.36 3.26
C GLN A 147 0.51 24.71 2.51
N LEU A 148 -0.25 24.83 1.43
CA LEU A 148 -0.42 26.07 0.68
C LEU A 148 -1.44 27.02 1.33
N GLY A 149 -2.09 26.61 2.43
CA GLY A 149 -3.08 27.41 3.14
C GLY A 149 -4.40 27.59 2.35
N VAL A 150 -4.72 26.66 1.45
CA VAL A 150 -5.96 26.71 0.67
C VAL A 150 -7.13 26.23 1.52
N PRO A 151 -8.19 27.05 1.76
CA PRO A 151 -9.39 26.60 2.46
C PRO A 151 -10.08 25.46 1.72
N GLN A 152 -10.71 24.55 2.48
CA GLN A 152 -11.34 23.35 1.92
C GLN A 152 -12.41 23.66 0.86
N GLU A 153 -13.18 24.74 1.05
CA GLU A 153 -14.18 25.22 0.09
C GLU A 153 -13.59 25.62 -1.27
N ASP A 154 -12.29 25.96 -1.33
CA ASP A 154 -11.60 26.37 -2.54
C ASP A 154 -10.81 25.25 -3.22
N TRP A 155 -10.69 24.08 -2.62
CA TRP A 155 -9.85 22.98 -3.13
C TRP A 155 -10.17 22.63 -4.58
N HIS A 156 -11.44 22.36 -4.89
CA HIS A 156 -11.86 22.00 -6.24
C HIS A 156 -11.56 23.10 -7.25
N ARG A 157 -11.78 24.37 -6.89
CA ARG A 157 -11.48 25.54 -7.74
C ARG A 157 -9.99 25.66 -8.03
N VAL A 158 -9.15 25.49 -7.01
CA VAL A 158 -7.68 25.58 -7.15
C VAL A 158 -7.16 24.44 -8.01
N LEU A 159 -7.60 23.20 -7.79
CA LEU A 159 -7.21 22.03 -8.59
C LEU A 159 -7.65 22.18 -10.05
N THR A 160 -8.86 22.70 -10.29
CA THR A 160 -9.35 22.99 -11.65
C THR A 160 -8.47 24.01 -12.36
N MET A 161 -8.10 25.11 -11.70
CA MET A 161 -7.20 26.10 -12.27
C MET A 161 -5.81 25.52 -12.54
N ALA A 162 -5.25 24.75 -11.62
CA ALA A 162 -3.97 24.10 -11.78
C ALA A 162 -3.95 23.16 -13.00
N SER A 163 -5.00 22.41 -13.25
CA SER A 163 -5.13 21.52 -14.40
C SER A 163 -5.12 22.23 -15.76
N VAL A 164 -5.54 23.51 -15.80
CA VAL A 164 -5.50 24.35 -17.02
C VAL A 164 -4.09 24.87 -17.28
N VAL A 165 -3.34 25.17 -16.23
CA VAL A 165 -1.96 25.71 -16.34
C VAL A 165 -0.96 24.61 -16.70
N GLN A 166 -1.23 23.35 -16.30
CA GLN A 166 -0.35 22.21 -16.50
C GLN A 166 -0.36 21.65 -17.95
N ARG A 167 -1.18 22.19 -18.87
CA ARG A 167 -1.31 21.75 -20.27
C ARG A 167 -0.33 22.47 -21.20
#